data_89136cd41bbf721e2b97773d3a814bbd
#
_entry.id   89136cd41bbf721e2b97773d3a814bbd
#
_cell.length_a   1.000
_cell.length_b   1.000
_cell.length_c   1.000
_cell.angle_alpha   90.00
_cell.angle_beta   90.00
_cell.angle_gamma   90.00
#
_symmetry.space_group_name_H-M   'P 1'
#
loop_
_entity.id
_entity.type
_entity.pdbx_description
1 polymer ?
#
loop_
_entity_poly.entity_id
_entity_poly.type
_entity_poly.pdbx_seq_one_letter_code
_entity_poly.pdbx_strand_id
1 'polypeptide(L)'
;MHINGVGGDCPGKTELHADVLRQSRVFVEYEPQTRIEGDLQQMPPDFPVVDLWRVLAGSEEGRQSRDQVTFFDSVGFALEDYSTLRYINTQAERRNLGITIELVPWAQDPKDLFPFAGGSSGKIKVRRAA
;
A
#
# COMPACT_ATOMS: atom_id res chain seq x y z
N MET A 1 19.52 13.23 -7.28
CA MET A 1 18.30 13.50 -6.48
C MET A 1 17.37 12.29 -6.57
N HIS A 2 16.54 12.04 -5.54
CA HIS A 2 15.46 11.05 -5.59
C HIS A 2 14.14 11.73 -5.17
N ILE A 3 13.06 11.41 -5.87
CA ILE A 3 11.73 11.96 -5.63
C ILE A 3 10.79 10.79 -5.37
N ASN A 4 9.95 10.87 -4.34
CA ASN A 4 8.83 9.99 -4.11
C ASN A 4 7.55 10.77 -4.38
N GLY A 5 6.76 10.34 -5.37
CA GLY A 5 5.42 10.81 -5.63
C GLY A 5 4.44 9.81 -5.03
N VAL A 6 3.67 10.22 -4.04
CA VAL A 6 2.75 9.35 -3.29
C VAL A 6 1.31 9.86 -3.27
N GLY A 7 1.06 10.95 -4.00
CA GLY A 7 -0.25 11.61 -3.99
C GLY A 7 -1.11 11.35 -5.23
N GLY A 8 -0.56 10.70 -6.26
CA GLY A 8 -1.33 10.17 -7.38
C GLY A 8 -2.14 8.96 -6.92
N ASP A 9 -3.48 9.04 -6.94
CA ASP A 9 -4.37 8.02 -6.39
C ASP A 9 -5.66 7.86 -7.20
N CYS A 10 -5.78 8.58 -8.30
CA CYS A 10 -6.95 8.46 -9.19
C CYS A 10 -6.68 9.03 -10.60
N PRO A 11 -7.47 8.60 -11.59
CA PRO A 11 -7.38 9.14 -12.94
C PRO A 11 -7.57 10.66 -12.98
N GLY A 12 -6.70 11.34 -13.72
CA GLY A 12 -6.73 12.80 -13.90
C GLY A 12 -6.04 13.61 -12.80
N LYS A 13 -5.59 13.00 -11.70
CA LYS A 13 -4.84 13.66 -10.65
C LYS A 13 -3.34 13.39 -10.83
N THR A 14 -2.56 14.43 -10.95
CA THR A 14 -1.10 14.38 -11.05
C THR A 14 -0.47 15.39 -10.09
N GLU A 15 0.71 15.08 -9.55
CA GLU A 15 1.42 15.94 -8.62
C GLU A 15 2.59 16.66 -9.27
N LEU A 16 3.24 16.05 -10.25
CA LEU A 16 4.43 16.57 -10.90
C LEU A 16 4.15 16.96 -12.35
N HIS A 17 4.92 17.89 -12.84
CA HIS A 17 4.92 18.20 -14.27
C HIS A 17 5.57 17.08 -15.07
N ALA A 18 5.04 16.79 -16.25
CA ALA A 18 5.49 15.72 -17.15
C ALA A 18 7.01 15.76 -17.45
N ASP A 19 7.62 16.94 -17.46
CA ASP A 19 9.06 17.07 -17.71
C ASP A 19 9.93 16.51 -16.58
N VAL A 20 9.41 16.42 -15.35
CA VAL A 20 10.12 15.77 -14.25
C VAL A 20 10.27 14.28 -14.53
N LEU A 21 9.20 13.65 -15.04
CA LEU A 21 9.23 12.24 -15.41
C LEU A 21 10.20 11.99 -16.57
N ARG A 22 10.16 12.86 -17.60
CA ARG A 22 11.05 12.75 -18.78
C ARG A 22 12.53 12.87 -18.42
N GLN A 23 12.85 13.60 -17.36
CA GLN A 23 14.23 13.80 -16.88
C GLN A 23 14.65 12.80 -15.82
N SER A 24 13.76 11.89 -15.42
CA SER A 24 13.99 10.92 -14.36
C SER A 24 14.05 9.50 -14.90
N ARG A 25 14.76 8.64 -14.17
CA ARG A 25 14.52 7.20 -14.25
C ARG A 25 13.34 6.89 -13.34
N VAL A 26 12.24 6.44 -13.93
CA VAL A 26 10.97 6.24 -13.22
C VAL A 26 10.85 4.81 -12.74
N PHE A 27 10.50 4.66 -11.48
CA PHE A 27 10.20 3.39 -10.81
C PHE A 27 8.74 3.39 -10.40
N VAL A 28 8.13 2.21 -10.46
CA VAL A 28 6.71 2.01 -10.12
C VAL A 28 6.55 0.76 -9.26
N GLU A 29 5.47 0.69 -8.51
CA GLU A 29 5.09 -0.50 -7.74
C GLU A 29 4.47 -1.54 -8.66
N TYR A 30 3.44 -1.11 -9.39
CA TYR A 30 2.69 -1.95 -10.33
C TYR A 30 2.29 -1.12 -11.55
N GLU A 31 3.05 -1.28 -12.63
CA GLU A 31 2.92 -0.45 -13.85
C GLU A 31 1.48 -0.30 -14.37
N PRO A 32 0.66 -1.37 -14.50
CA PRO A 32 -0.69 -1.23 -15.05
C PRO A 32 -1.59 -0.26 -14.27
N GLN A 33 -1.46 -0.20 -12.94
CA GLN A 33 -2.22 0.71 -12.10
C GLN A 33 -1.62 2.12 -12.11
N THR A 34 -0.30 2.22 -12.01
CA THR A 34 0.38 3.53 -12.02
C THR A 34 0.12 4.31 -13.31
N ARG A 35 -0.03 3.61 -14.46
CA ARG A 35 -0.42 4.26 -15.72
C ARG A 35 -1.82 4.86 -15.72
N ILE A 36 -2.67 4.45 -14.80
CA ILE A 36 -4.06 4.94 -14.69
C ILE A 36 -4.18 6.02 -13.62
N GLU A 37 -3.48 5.87 -12.51
CA GLU A 37 -3.69 6.64 -11.28
C GLU A 37 -2.50 7.50 -10.87
N GLY A 38 -1.26 7.14 -11.28
CA GLY A 38 -0.05 7.85 -10.92
C GLY A 38 0.29 9.03 -11.85
N ASP A 39 1.39 9.70 -11.59
CA ASP A 39 1.94 10.75 -12.48
C ASP A 39 2.28 10.21 -13.87
N LEU A 40 2.54 8.90 -13.96
CA LEU A 40 2.82 8.17 -15.20
C LEU A 40 1.67 8.25 -16.23
N GLN A 41 0.43 8.52 -15.81
CA GLN A 41 -0.71 8.73 -16.71
C GLN A 41 -0.49 9.86 -17.73
N GLN A 42 0.46 10.78 -17.46
CA GLN A 42 0.83 11.87 -18.36
C GLN A 42 1.78 11.45 -19.49
N MET A 43 2.30 10.22 -19.42
CA MET A 43 3.29 9.71 -20.35
C MET A 43 2.65 8.81 -21.41
N PRO A 44 3.29 8.69 -22.59
CA PRO A 44 2.83 7.74 -23.60
C PRO A 44 2.92 6.31 -23.09
N PRO A 45 2.14 5.37 -23.64
CA PRO A 45 2.09 3.98 -23.18
C PRO A 45 3.42 3.23 -23.21
N ASP A 46 4.32 3.64 -24.08
CA ASP A 46 5.65 3.06 -24.27
C ASP A 46 6.76 3.78 -23.47
N PHE A 47 6.39 4.75 -22.63
CA PHE A 47 7.36 5.43 -21.77
C PHE A 47 8.04 4.42 -20.83
N PRO A 48 9.40 4.40 -20.77
CA PRO A 48 10.12 3.39 -20.02
C PRO A 48 9.99 3.60 -18.51
N VAL A 49 9.64 2.53 -17.83
CA VAL A 49 9.59 2.46 -16.36
C VAL A 49 10.24 1.17 -15.87
N VAL A 50 10.57 1.13 -14.60
CA VAL A 50 11.16 -0.03 -13.93
C VAL A 50 10.29 -0.41 -12.75
N ASP A 51 9.82 -1.64 -12.71
CA ASP A 51 9.16 -2.17 -11.51
C ASP A 51 10.16 -2.21 -10.34
N LEU A 52 9.82 -1.62 -9.21
CA LEU A 52 10.70 -1.54 -8.03
C LEU A 52 11.09 -2.93 -7.54
N TRP A 53 10.19 -3.91 -7.62
CA TRP A 53 10.48 -5.28 -7.19
C TRP A 53 11.65 -5.92 -7.97
N ARG A 54 11.87 -5.54 -9.25
CA ARG A 54 12.99 -6.03 -10.05
C ARG A 54 14.34 -5.53 -9.51
N VAL A 55 14.35 -4.28 -9.03
CA VAL A 55 15.53 -3.70 -8.39
C VAL A 55 15.81 -4.42 -7.06
N LEU A 56 14.77 -4.66 -6.26
CA LEU A 56 14.89 -5.38 -4.99
C LEU A 56 15.34 -6.83 -5.18
N ALA A 57 14.91 -7.46 -6.26
CA ALA A 57 15.33 -8.81 -6.64
C ALA A 57 16.73 -8.87 -7.29
N GLY A 58 17.34 -7.73 -7.60
CA GLY A 58 18.65 -7.65 -8.25
C GLY A 58 18.62 -7.98 -9.75
N SER A 59 17.46 -8.03 -10.38
CA SER A 59 17.30 -8.28 -11.82
C SER A 59 17.34 -7.02 -12.68
N GLU A 60 17.23 -5.85 -12.06
CA GLU A 60 17.36 -4.54 -12.68
C GLU A 60 18.19 -3.60 -11.83
N GLU A 61 18.90 -2.70 -12.50
CA GLU A 61 19.66 -1.66 -11.80
C GLU A 61 18.73 -0.57 -11.28
N GLY A 62 19.00 -0.10 -10.07
CA GLY A 62 18.38 1.10 -9.53
C GLY A 62 18.95 2.36 -10.15
N ARG A 63 19.46 3.26 -9.34
CA ARG A 63 20.18 4.46 -9.81
C ARG A 63 21.51 4.07 -10.48
N GLN A 64 21.72 4.53 -11.69
CA GLN A 64 22.89 4.17 -12.50
C GLN A 64 24.05 5.16 -12.38
N SER A 65 23.78 6.40 -11.96
CA SER A 65 24.81 7.40 -11.72
C SER A 65 24.45 8.37 -10.58
N ARG A 66 25.47 9.02 -10.01
CA ARG A 66 25.27 10.00 -8.92
C ARG A 66 24.38 11.17 -9.33
N ASP A 67 24.47 11.60 -10.57
CA ASP A 67 23.77 12.77 -11.08
C ASP A 67 22.37 12.45 -11.63
N GLN A 68 22.05 11.17 -11.79
CA GLN A 68 20.76 10.73 -12.26
C GLN A 68 19.65 11.13 -11.27
N VAL A 69 18.59 11.72 -11.79
CA VAL A 69 17.33 11.91 -11.06
C VAL A 69 16.55 10.61 -11.14
N THR A 70 16.03 10.16 -10.02
CA THR A 70 15.15 9.00 -9.93
C THR A 70 13.82 9.44 -9.33
N PHE A 71 12.74 8.92 -9.88
CA PHE A 71 11.37 9.18 -9.41
C PHE A 71 10.68 7.85 -9.13
N PHE A 72 10.09 7.72 -7.96
CA PHE A 72 9.23 6.59 -7.59
C PHE A 72 7.79 7.09 -7.58
N ASP A 73 7.02 6.60 -8.54
CA ASP A 73 5.59 6.91 -8.71
C ASP A 73 4.78 5.83 -8.01
N SER A 74 4.39 6.14 -6.77
CA SER A 74 3.72 5.22 -5.86
C SER A 74 2.25 5.56 -5.76
N VAL A 75 1.41 4.65 -6.21
CA VAL A 75 -0.07 4.75 -6.10
C VAL A 75 -0.62 3.83 -5.02
N GLY A 76 0.23 2.92 -4.51
CA GLY A 76 -0.16 1.86 -3.59
C GLY A 76 -1.03 0.80 -4.26
N PHE A 77 -1.01 -0.42 -3.77
CA PHE A 77 -1.95 -1.45 -4.19
C PHE A 77 -2.18 -2.49 -3.10
N ALA A 78 -3.37 -3.07 -3.07
CA ALA A 78 -3.85 -3.92 -1.98
C ALA A 78 -2.94 -5.10 -1.61
N LEU A 79 -2.10 -5.57 -2.53
CA LEU A 79 -1.16 -6.65 -2.25
C LEU A 79 -0.04 -6.24 -1.28
N GLU A 80 0.33 -4.97 -1.26
CA GLU A 80 1.30 -4.43 -0.29
C GLU A 80 0.73 -4.44 1.11
N ASP A 81 -0.50 -3.94 1.28
CA ASP A 81 -1.21 -3.98 2.55
C ASP A 81 -1.37 -5.41 3.05
N TYR A 82 -1.82 -6.31 2.18
CA TYR A 82 -1.96 -7.72 2.51
C TYR A 82 -0.63 -8.36 2.96
N SER A 83 0.45 -8.08 2.24
CA SER A 83 1.78 -8.63 2.53
C SER A 83 2.30 -8.11 3.86
N THR A 84 2.12 -6.81 4.12
CA THR A 84 2.51 -6.14 5.36
C THR A 84 1.72 -6.68 6.55
N LEU A 85 0.40 -6.79 6.42
CA LEU A 85 -0.47 -7.33 7.47
C LEU A 85 -0.13 -8.78 7.79
N ARG A 86 0.12 -9.61 6.79
CA ARG A 86 0.58 -10.98 7.00
C ARG A 86 1.90 -11.05 7.76
N TYR A 87 2.85 -10.20 7.36
CA TYR A 87 4.15 -10.14 8.04
C TYR A 87 3.99 -9.73 9.50
N ILE A 88 3.24 -8.66 9.76
CA ILE A 88 2.97 -8.16 11.12
C ILE A 88 2.27 -9.23 11.96
N ASN A 89 1.23 -9.88 11.43
CA ASN A 89 0.53 -10.95 12.13
C ASN A 89 1.47 -12.10 12.51
N THR A 90 2.29 -12.55 11.56
CA THR A 90 3.28 -13.61 11.80
C THR A 90 4.29 -13.20 12.88
N GLN A 91 4.75 -11.94 12.89
CA GLN A 91 5.68 -11.46 13.93
C GLN A 91 5.00 -11.34 15.30
N ALA A 92 3.74 -10.90 15.33
CA ALA A 92 2.97 -10.83 16.57
C ALA A 92 2.77 -12.23 17.20
N GLU A 93 2.38 -13.21 16.39
CA GLU A 93 2.24 -14.60 16.83
C GLU A 93 3.57 -15.17 17.36
N ARG A 94 4.66 -15.04 16.61
CA ARG A 94 6.00 -15.53 17.01
C ARG A 94 6.51 -14.92 18.29
N ARG A 95 6.12 -13.69 18.59
CA ARG A 95 6.58 -12.93 19.77
C ARG A 95 5.56 -12.90 20.90
N ASN A 96 4.42 -13.56 20.76
CA ASN A 96 3.29 -13.49 21.69
C ASN A 96 2.85 -12.04 21.98
N LEU A 97 2.79 -11.20 20.94
CA LEU A 97 2.36 -9.82 21.05
C LEU A 97 0.91 -9.66 20.60
N GLY A 98 0.21 -8.75 21.29
CA GLY A 98 -1.17 -8.41 20.97
C GLY A 98 -2.19 -9.27 21.71
N ILE A 99 -3.45 -9.03 21.38
CA ILE A 99 -4.61 -9.76 21.88
C ILE A 99 -5.55 -10.06 20.74
N THR A 100 -6.18 -11.21 20.77
CA THR A 100 -7.25 -11.54 19.81
C THR A 100 -8.58 -11.02 20.34
N ILE A 101 -9.26 -10.23 19.52
CA ILE A 101 -10.60 -9.70 19.83
C ILE A 101 -11.60 -10.15 18.78
N GLU A 102 -12.83 -10.38 19.18
CA GLU A 102 -13.94 -10.61 18.26
C GLU A 102 -14.50 -9.24 17.85
N LEU A 103 -14.25 -8.83 16.60
CA LEU A 103 -14.72 -7.55 16.06
C LEU A 103 -16.19 -7.56 15.67
N VAL A 104 -16.71 -8.75 15.33
CA VAL A 104 -18.12 -8.89 14.95
C VAL A 104 -18.90 -9.40 16.17
N PRO A 105 -19.78 -8.58 16.77
CA PRO A 105 -20.58 -9.03 17.87
C PRO A 105 -21.58 -10.10 17.39
N TRP A 106 -21.64 -11.22 18.11
CA TRP A 106 -22.65 -12.24 17.88
C TRP A 106 -23.94 -11.80 18.54
N ALA A 107 -24.90 -11.35 17.73
CA ALA A 107 -26.27 -11.17 18.17
C ALA A 107 -26.97 -12.52 18.24
N GLN A 108 -27.65 -12.83 19.37
CA GLN A 108 -28.50 -14.02 19.47
C GLN A 108 -29.65 -13.95 18.46
N ASP A 109 -30.17 -12.77 18.22
CA ASP A 109 -31.10 -12.44 17.12
C ASP A 109 -30.45 -11.39 16.21
N PRO A 110 -30.12 -11.73 14.94
CA PRO A 110 -29.55 -10.77 13.99
C PRO A 110 -30.46 -9.57 13.69
N LYS A 111 -31.73 -9.66 14.01
CA LYS A 111 -32.71 -8.57 13.80
C LYS A 111 -32.84 -7.67 15.01
N ASP A 112 -32.41 -8.09 16.20
CA ASP A 112 -32.41 -7.30 17.41
C ASP A 112 -31.02 -6.72 17.69
N LEU A 113 -30.77 -5.52 17.18
CA LEU A 113 -29.55 -4.77 17.41
C LEU A 113 -29.64 -3.83 18.62
N PHE A 114 -30.79 -3.74 19.25
CA PHE A 114 -31.03 -2.84 20.37
C PHE A 114 -30.11 -3.07 21.58
N PRO A 115 -29.74 -4.32 21.95
CA PRO A 115 -28.77 -4.58 23.01
C PRO A 115 -27.39 -3.96 22.77
N PHE A 116 -27.03 -3.69 21.51
CA PHE A 116 -25.76 -3.05 21.17
C PHE A 116 -25.83 -1.52 21.19
N ALA A 117 -27.02 -0.93 21.09
CA ALA A 117 -27.21 0.53 21.09
C ALA A 117 -27.21 1.14 22.51
N GLY A 118 -27.38 0.34 23.53
CA GLY A 118 -27.62 0.78 24.91
C GLY A 118 -26.36 0.92 25.79
N GLY A 119 -25.14 0.95 25.26
CA GLY A 119 -23.93 1.25 26.06
C GLY A 119 -23.58 0.27 27.18
N SER A 120 -24.34 -0.80 27.37
CA SER A 120 -23.93 -1.90 28.24
C SER A 120 -22.86 -2.69 27.51
N SER A 121 -21.62 -2.46 27.89
CA SER A 121 -20.42 -3.10 27.34
C SER A 121 -20.65 -4.59 27.14
N GLY A 122 -20.95 -4.98 25.89
CA GLY A 122 -20.73 -6.35 25.49
C GLY A 122 -19.29 -6.65 25.83
N LYS A 123 -19.08 -7.57 26.78
CA LYS A 123 -17.72 -7.95 27.18
C LYS A 123 -17.00 -8.44 25.95
N ILE A 124 -16.08 -7.62 25.44
CA ILE A 124 -15.15 -8.05 24.39
C ILE A 124 -14.47 -9.29 24.96
N LYS A 125 -14.75 -10.46 24.38
CA LYS A 125 -14.06 -11.68 24.77
C LYS A 125 -12.62 -11.58 24.28
N VAL A 126 -11.73 -11.23 25.20
CA VAL A 126 -10.28 -11.23 24.95
C VAL A 126 -9.81 -12.67 25.17
N ARG A 127 -9.42 -13.37 24.10
CA ARG A 127 -8.65 -14.59 24.22
C ARG A 127 -7.18 -14.19 24.38
N ARG A 128 -6.62 -14.43 25.57
CA ARG A 128 -5.16 -14.39 25.72
C ARG A 128 -4.62 -15.66 25.08
N ALA A 129 -3.64 -15.52 24.20
CA ALA A 129 -2.87 -16.67 23.74
C ALA A 129 -2.20 -17.32 24.95
N ALA A 130 -2.31 -18.63 25.06
CA ALA A 130 -1.68 -19.41 26.12
C ALA A 130 -0.17 -19.57 25.86
#